data_2920114ad930af0f684721f10ffde342
#
_entry.id   2920114ad930af0f684721f10ffde342
#
_cell.length_a   1.000
_cell.length_b   1.000
_cell.length_c   1.000
_cell.angle_alpha   90.00
_cell.angle_beta   90.00
_cell.angle_gamma   90.00
#
_symmetry.space_group_name_H-M   'P 1'
#
loop_
_entity.id
_entity.type
_entity.pdbx_description
1 polymer ?
#
loop_
_entity_poly.entity_id
_entity_poly.type
_entity_poly.pdbx_seq_one_letter_code
_entity_poly.pdbx_strand_id
1 'polypeptide(L)'
;MTGYDFAVCRLYTSLGHSLGYFGYNGYDDDWEDEPYWTVLGYPTSVASGQKPSFQTSIAVVDDDGDSNGGLEIESYADITGGNSGGPFLSWWNGGTDPRLIGVISGQEEEYSFPFSTEKVNVAAGGSGFTNLMAWGRTNWPL
;
A
#
# COMPACT_ATOMS: atom_id res chain seq x y z
N MET A 1 -10.29 10.85 3.66
CA MET A 1 -9.42 10.40 2.54
C MET A 1 -10.19 9.35 1.76
N THR A 2 -9.79 8.99 0.59
CA THR A 2 -10.58 8.03 -0.20
C THR A 2 -9.71 6.81 -0.49
N GLY A 3 -10.22 5.62 -0.23
CA GLY A 3 -9.59 4.34 -0.59
C GLY A 3 -9.31 4.16 -2.10
N TYR A 4 -9.32 5.26 -2.87
CA TYR A 4 -9.05 5.32 -4.32
C TYR A 4 -7.82 6.15 -4.70
N ASP A 5 -6.98 6.54 -3.77
CA ASP A 5 -5.79 7.35 -4.07
C ASP A 5 -4.66 6.48 -4.68
N PHE A 6 -4.93 5.92 -5.84
CA PHE A 6 -3.97 5.12 -6.61
C PHE A 6 -4.14 5.34 -8.11
N ALA A 7 -3.07 5.10 -8.86
CA ALA A 7 -3.05 5.16 -10.32
C ALA A 7 -2.14 4.07 -10.89
N VAL A 8 -2.47 3.60 -12.10
CA VAL A 8 -1.59 2.73 -12.88
C VAL A 8 -0.98 3.51 -14.04
N CYS A 9 0.33 3.42 -14.20
CA CYS A 9 1.07 4.07 -15.27
C CYS A 9 1.70 3.03 -16.20
N ARG A 10 1.53 3.22 -17.51
CA ARG A 10 2.24 2.43 -18.52
C ARG A 10 3.60 3.04 -18.78
N LEU A 11 4.65 2.24 -18.64
CA LEU A 11 5.98 2.65 -19.05
C LEU A 11 6.17 2.47 -20.57
N TYR A 12 6.93 3.36 -21.21
CA TYR A 12 7.30 3.23 -22.62
C TYR A 12 8.22 2.04 -22.89
N THR A 13 9.02 1.67 -21.90
CA THR A 13 9.91 0.50 -21.96
C THR A 13 9.50 -0.48 -20.85
N SER A 14 9.33 -1.75 -21.21
CA SER A 14 9.01 -2.81 -20.27
C SER A 14 10.22 -3.13 -19.40
N LEU A 15 10.25 -2.60 -18.18
CA LEU A 15 11.31 -2.86 -17.20
C LEU A 15 11.13 -4.20 -16.47
N GLY A 16 9.90 -4.69 -16.37
CA GLY A 16 9.58 -5.91 -15.63
C GLY A 16 10.31 -7.16 -16.13
N HIS A 17 10.63 -7.24 -17.42
CA HIS A 17 11.40 -8.36 -17.98
C HIS A 17 12.83 -8.46 -17.43
N SER A 18 13.46 -7.33 -17.12
CA SER A 18 14.85 -7.29 -16.67
C SER A 18 15.01 -7.10 -15.17
N LEU A 19 14.06 -6.40 -14.53
CA LEU A 19 14.13 -6.03 -13.12
C LEU A 19 13.19 -6.85 -12.22
N GLY A 20 12.29 -7.64 -12.81
CA GLY A 20 11.20 -8.30 -12.10
C GLY A 20 10.01 -7.36 -11.87
N TYR A 21 8.98 -7.87 -11.26
CA TYR A 21 7.74 -7.15 -10.95
C TYR A 21 7.09 -7.76 -9.70
N PHE A 22 6.30 -6.96 -9.02
CA PHE A 22 5.43 -7.43 -7.94
C PHE A 22 4.12 -7.97 -8.50
N GLY A 23 3.57 -8.98 -7.82
CA GLY A 23 2.16 -9.32 -7.95
C GLY A 23 1.27 -8.29 -7.25
N TYR A 24 -0.02 -8.52 -7.27
CA TYR A 24 -0.99 -7.76 -6.48
C TYR A 24 -2.05 -8.69 -5.90
N ASN A 25 -2.68 -8.26 -4.80
CA ASN A 25 -3.78 -8.97 -4.16
C ASN A 25 -4.76 -7.95 -3.54
N GLY A 26 -5.98 -8.39 -3.21
CA GLY A 26 -6.84 -7.66 -2.28
C GLY A 26 -6.35 -7.86 -0.85
N TYR A 27 -6.73 -6.96 0.04
CA TYR A 27 -6.62 -7.17 1.48
C TYR A 27 -7.75 -8.12 1.94
N ASP A 28 -7.52 -8.81 3.03
CA ASP A 28 -8.44 -9.74 3.67
C ASP A 28 -8.38 -9.50 5.18
N ASP A 29 -9.52 -9.30 5.81
CA ASP A 29 -9.65 -8.96 7.23
C ASP A 29 -9.05 -10.05 8.15
N ASP A 30 -8.92 -11.28 7.66
CA ASP A 30 -8.21 -12.35 8.37
C ASP A 30 -6.72 -12.03 8.63
N TRP A 31 -6.19 -10.95 8.03
CA TRP A 31 -4.80 -10.50 8.19
C TRP A 31 -4.65 -9.29 9.10
N GLU A 32 -5.72 -8.81 9.70
CA GLU A 32 -5.70 -7.76 10.71
C GLU A 32 -4.83 -8.17 11.91
N ASP A 33 -4.16 -7.21 12.52
CA ASP A 33 -3.21 -7.37 13.62
C ASP A 33 -1.98 -8.26 13.34
N GLU A 34 -1.85 -8.80 12.14
CA GLU A 34 -0.73 -9.65 11.78
C GLU A 34 0.45 -8.85 11.20
N PRO A 35 1.69 -9.06 11.65
CA PRO A 35 2.85 -8.26 11.27
C PRO A 35 3.42 -8.68 9.90
N TYR A 36 2.58 -8.81 8.91
CA TYR A 36 2.96 -9.33 7.59
C TYR A 36 3.49 -8.26 6.63
N TRP A 37 3.23 -6.97 6.90
CA TRP A 37 3.32 -5.93 5.89
C TRP A 37 4.64 -5.18 5.91
N THR A 38 4.96 -4.65 4.75
CA THR A 38 6.14 -3.83 4.48
C THR A 38 5.75 -2.62 3.67
N VAL A 39 6.30 -1.47 4.02
CA VAL A 39 6.25 -0.26 3.20
C VAL A 39 7.64 0.06 2.66
N LEU A 40 7.67 0.60 1.44
CA LEU A 40 8.87 1.20 0.84
C LEU A 40 8.56 2.60 0.36
N GLY A 41 9.53 3.48 0.41
CA GLY A 41 9.37 4.82 -0.12
C GLY A 41 10.65 5.63 -0.05
N TYR A 42 10.50 6.93 -0.31
CA TYR A 42 11.59 7.92 -0.26
C TYR A 42 11.22 9.04 0.71
N PRO A 43 11.12 8.74 2.01
CA PRO A 43 10.66 9.71 2.99
C PRO A 43 11.63 10.90 3.09
N THR A 44 11.09 12.10 3.18
CA THR A 44 11.89 13.33 3.30
C THR A 44 12.74 13.37 4.57
N SER A 45 12.36 12.62 5.59
CA SER A 45 13.11 12.41 6.83
C SER A 45 14.42 11.64 6.64
N VAL A 46 14.57 10.89 5.54
CA VAL A 46 15.75 10.09 5.22
C VAL A 46 16.49 10.70 4.03
N ALA A 47 17.68 11.28 4.28
CA ALA A 47 18.52 11.92 3.26
C ALA A 47 17.74 12.88 2.34
N SER A 48 16.77 13.64 2.89
CA SER A 48 15.91 14.57 2.16
C SER A 48 15.17 13.91 0.98
N GLY A 49 14.73 12.67 1.14
CA GLY A 49 13.98 11.92 0.12
C GLY A 49 14.86 11.35 -1.01
N GLN A 50 16.17 11.39 -0.89
CA GLN A 50 17.08 10.92 -1.94
C GLN A 50 17.52 9.45 -1.78
N LYS A 51 17.15 8.84 -0.67
CA LYS A 51 17.44 7.42 -0.41
C LYS A 51 16.17 6.68 -0.09
N PRO A 52 16.04 5.44 -0.61
CA PRO A 52 14.91 4.59 -0.23
C PRO A 52 15.01 4.20 1.25
N SER A 53 13.86 4.04 1.86
CA SER A 53 13.69 3.48 3.19
C SER A 53 12.59 2.44 3.15
N PHE A 54 12.65 1.47 4.05
CA PHE A 54 11.59 0.48 4.22
C PHE A 54 11.39 0.17 5.69
N GLN A 55 10.17 -0.22 6.03
CA GLN A 55 9.81 -0.76 7.33
C GLN A 55 9.07 -2.08 7.11
N THR A 56 9.41 -3.07 7.90
CA THR A 56 8.81 -4.41 7.88
C THR A 56 8.06 -4.69 9.18
N SER A 57 7.35 -5.80 9.21
CA SER A 57 6.59 -6.25 10.40
C SER A 57 5.54 -5.23 10.85
N ILE A 58 4.88 -4.64 9.88
CA ILE A 58 3.76 -3.73 10.10
C ILE A 58 2.50 -4.58 10.21
N ALA A 59 1.65 -4.27 11.20
CA ALA A 59 0.29 -4.78 11.28
C ALA A 59 -0.69 -3.74 10.67
N VAL A 60 -1.73 -4.21 10.02
CA VAL A 60 -2.93 -3.43 9.75
C VAL A 60 -3.76 -3.44 11.02
N VAL A 61 -4.26 -2.30 11.44
CA VAL A 61 -4.99 -2.13 12.71
C VAL A 61 -6.48 -1.87 12.51
N ASP A 62 -6.86 -1.41 11.33
CA ASP A 62 -8.25 -1.23 10.90
C ASP A 62 -8.31 -1.11 9.38
N ASP A 63 -9.50 -1.28 8.81
CA ASP A 63 -9.77 -0.99 7.41
C ASP A 63 -11.18 -0.44 7.20
N ASP A 64 -11.29 0.61 6.36
CA ASP A 64 -12.55 1.24 6.01
C ASP A 64 -12.87 1.07 4.52
N GLY A 65 -13.90 0.27 4.25
CA GLY A 65 -14.37 -0.02 2.90
C GLY A 65 -15.56 0.83 2.48
N ASP A 66 -15.61 1.23 1.21
CA ASP A 66 -16.78 1.86 0.63
C ASP A 66 -17.55 0.96 -0.35
N SER A 67 -18.79 1.35 -0.67
CA SER A 67 -19.67 0.59 -1.57
C SER A 67 -19.20 0.49 -3.01
N ASN A 68 -18.18 1.26 -3.41
CA ASN A 68 -17.64 1.30 -4.76
C ASN A 68 -16.33 0.51 -4.89
N GLY A 69 -15.84 -0.07 -3.79
CA GLY A 69 -14.67 -0.95 -3.75
C GLY A 69 -13.35 -0.24 -3.44
N GLY A 70 -13.39 0.99 -2.93
CA GLY A 70 -12.26 1.62 -2.26
C GLY A 70 -12.08 1.02 -0.88
N LEU A 71 -10.84 0.90 -0.43
CA LEU A 71 -10.48 0.43 0.89
C LEU A 71 -9.34 1.30 1.44
N GLU A 72 -9.53 1.85 2.62
CA GLU A 72 -8.50 2.51 3.41
C GLU A 72 -7.93 1.47 4.36
N ILE A 73 -6.65 1.14 4.20
CA ILE A 73 -5.94 0.12 4.98
C ILE A 73 -5.06 0.87 5.97
N GLU A 74 -5.34 0.74 7.25
CA GLU A 74 -4.76 1.56 8.29
C GLU A 74 -3.66 0.86 9.07
N SER A 75 -2.62 1.60 9.41
CA SER A 75 -1.49 1.05 10.17
C SER A 75 -0.75 2.12 10.97
N TYR A 76 0.01 1.69 11.98
CA TYR A 76 0.96 2.53 12.71
C TYR A 76 2.37 2.52 12.08
N ALA A 77 2.46 2.30 10.78
CA ALA A 77 3.74 2.38 10.08
C ALA A 77 4.39 3.77 10.24
N ASP A 78 5.71 3.82 10.33
CA ASP A 78 6.45 5.10 10.40
C ASP A 78 6.56 5.74 9.00
N ILE A 79 5.46 6.34 8.56
CA ILE A 79 5.31 6.96 7.25
C ILE A 79 5.39 8.47 7.39
N THR A 80 6.20 9.10 6.54
CA THR A 80 6.34 10.56 6.44
C THR A 80 6.20 11.02 4.99
N GLY A 81 6.13 12.33 4.78
CA GLY A 81 6.07 12.89 3.43
C GLY A 81 7.18 12.33 2.52
N GLY A 82 6.81 11.89 1.32
CA GLY A 82 7.68 11.19 0.37
C GLY A 82 7.49 9.67 0.32
N ASN A 83 6.75 9.08 1.25
CA ASN A 83 6.30 7.69 1.16
C ASN A 83 5.07 7.54 0.25
N SER A 84 4.31 8.60 0.01
CA SER A 84 3.13 8.60 -0.86
C SER A 84 3.44 8.02 -2.25
N GLY A 85 2.57 7.14 -2.74
CA GLY A 85 2.77 6.38 -3.97
C GLY A 85 3.66 5.14 -3.78
N GLY A 86 4.25 4.94 -2.62
CA GLY A 86 5.00 3.73 -2.28
C GLY A 86 4.10 2.51 -2.09
N PRO A 87 4.64 1.29 -2.30
CA PRO A 87 3.88 0.07 -2.14
C PRO A 87 3.64 -0.28 -0.67
N PHE A 88 2.44 -0.76 -0.38
CA PHE A 88 2.12 -1.53 0.81
C PHE A 88 2.01 -2.99 0.40
N LEU A 89 2.93 -3.83 0.88
CA LEU A 89 3.13 -5.17 0.33
C LEU A 89 3.51 -6.21 1.38
N SER A 90 3.36 -7.48 1.00
CA SER A 90 3.91 -8.62 1.74
C SER A 90 4.45 -9.68 0.79
N TRP A 91 4.99 -10.75 1.36
CA TRP A 91 5.54 -11.90 0.64
C TRP A 91 4.73 -13.16 0.92
N TRP A 92 4.30 -13.83 -0.13
CA TRP A 92 3.63 -15.12 -0.10
C TRP A 92 4.60 -16.25 -0.45
N ASN A 93 4.13 -17.47 -0.40
CA ASN A 93 4.87 -18.68 -0.81
C ASN A 93 6.28 -18.77 -0.20
N GLY A 94 6.39 -18.55 1.11
CA GLY A 94 7.66 -18.65 1.82
C GLY A 94 8.68 -17.56 1.45
N GLY A 95 8.18 -16.37 1.08
CA GLY A 95 9.01 -15.20 0.79
C GLY A 95 9.47 -15.06 -0.67
N THR A 96 8.86 -15.80 -1.59
CA THR A 96 9.27 -15.80 -3.01
C THR A 96 8.29 -15.05 -3.94
N ASP A 97 7.10 -14.68 -3.44
CA ASP A 97 6.03 -14.06 -4.23
C ASP A 97 5.60 -12.73 -3.58
N PRO A 98 6.30 -11.63 -3.86
CA PRO A 98 5.93 -10.32 -3.31
C PRO A 98 4.71 -9.76 -4.03
N ARG A 99 3.71 -9.32 -3.25
CA ARG A 99 2.46 -8.73 -3.76
C ARG A 99 2.10 -7.46 -3.03
N LEU A 100 1.60 -6.48 -3.81
CA LEU A 100 1.00 -5.27 -3.28
C LEU A 100 -0.45 -5.55 -2.89
N ILE A 101 -0.89 -4.94 -1.79
CA ILE A 101 -2.31 -4.87 -1.42
C ILE A 101 -2.85 -3.45 -1.50
N GLY A 102 -1.96 -2.45 -1.59
CA GLY A 102 -2.33 -1.05 -1.67
C GLY A 102 -1.14 -0.14 -1.97
N VAL A 103 -1.44 1.14 -2.02
CA VAL A 103 -0.50 2.23 -2.28
C VAL A 103 -0.60 3.23 -1.14
N ILE A 104 0.54 3.63 -0.57
CA ILE A 104 0.58 4.62 0.51
C ILE A 104 -0.03 5.93 0.03
N SER A 105 -1.05 6.39 0.73
CA SER A 105 -1.81 7.60 0.45
C SER A 105 -1.48 8.72 1.42
N GLY A 106 -1.74 8.53 2.71
CA GLY A 106 -1.58 9.63 3.67
C GLY A 106 -1.76 9.21 5.12
N GLN A 107 -2.23 10.15 5.92
CA GLN A 107 -2.46 9.98 7.36
C GLN A 107 -3.84 10.48 7.73
N GLU A 108 -4.46 9.82 8.67
CA GLU A 108 -5.72 10.22 9.32
C GLU A 108 -5.54 10.36 10.83
N GLU A 109 -6.50 11.04 11.45
CA GLU A 109 -6.63 11.11 12.91
C GLU A 109 -7.85 10.31 13.33
N GLU A 110 -7.62 9.23 14.04
CA GLU A 110 -8.67 8.43 14.62
C GLU A 110 -8.96 8.82 16.07
N TYR A 111 -10.24 8.70 16.44
CA TYR A 111 -10.66 8.91 17.81
C TYR A 111 -10.46 7.65 18.65
N SER A 112 -9.48 7.68 19.54
CA SER A 112 -9.29 6.66 20.56
C SER A 112 -9.98 7.07 21.88
N PHE A 113 -10.86 6.18 22.39
CA PHE A 113 -11.53 6.41 23.68
C PHE A 113 -10.49 6.35 24.83
N PRO A 114 -10.53 7.24 25.87
CA PRO A 114 -11.62 8.13 26.22
C PRO A 114 -11.47 9.61 25.80
N PHE A 115 -10.47 10.08 25.12
CA PHE A 115 -10.31 11.48 24.65
C PHE A 115 -8.94 11.72 23.97
N SER A 116 -8.34 10.74 23.33
CA SER A 116 -7.14 10.89 22.52
C SER A 116 -7.46 10.75 21.03
N THR A 117 -6.72 11.44 20.19
CA THR A 117 -6.64 11.15 18.76
C THR A 117 -5.32 10.44 18.51
N GLU A 118 -5.35 9.35 17.79
CA GLU A 118 -4.17 8.65 17.28
C GLU A 118 -4.03 8.92 15.80
N LYS A 119 -2.79 8.96 15.30
CA LYS A 119 -2.53 9.09 13.89
C LYS A 119 -2.28 7.73 13.29
N VAL A 120 -3.09 7.38 12.32
CA VAL A 120 -2.89 6.19 11.49
C VAL A 120 -2.38 6.58 10.11
N ASN A 121 -1.64 5.70 9.50
CA ASN A 121 -1.18 5.84 8.13
C ASN A 121 -2.03 4.97 7.23
N VAL A 122 -2.49 5.54 6.13
CA VAL A 122 -3.47 4.94 5.22
C VAL A 122 -2.80 4.52 3.93
N ALA A 123 -3.06 3.28 3.51
CA ALA A 123 -2.82 2.80 2.15
C ALA A 123 -4.16 2.60 1.44
N ALA A 124 -4.26 3.10 0.21
CA ALA A 124 -5.43 2.92 -0.63
C ALA A 124 -5.37 1.55 -1.34
N GLY A 125 -6.42 0.75 -1.21
CA GLY A 125 -6.47 -0.63 -1.70
C GLY A 125 -7.87 -1.08 -2.15
N GLY A 126 -8.21 -2.32 -1.84
CA GLY A 126 -9.52 -2.91 -2.10
C GLY A 126 -9.76 -3.41 -3.52
N SER A 127 -11.04 -3.67 -3.84
CA SER A 127 -11.41 -4.20 -5.16
C SER A 127 -11.21 -3.18 -6.28
N GLY A 128 -11.30 -1.88 -6.00
CA GLY A 128 -10.99 -0.82 -6.96
C GLY A 128 -9.53 -0.89 -7.41
N PHE A 129 -8.60 -1.09 -6.47
CA PHE A 129 -7.18 -1.28 -6.76
C PHE A 129 -6.94 -2.54 -7.61
N THR A 130 -7.44 -3.70 -7.20
CA THR A 130 -7.22 -4.96 -7.92
C THR A 130 -7.86 -4.94 -9.32
N ASN A 131 -9.03 -4.32 -9.48
CA ASN A 131 -9.68 -4.14 -10.77
C ASN A 131 -8.86 -3.25 -11.72
N LEU A 132 -8.29 -2.15 -11.22
CA LEU A 132 -7.42 -1.28 -12.01
C LEU A 132 -6.16 -2.00 -12.47
N MET A 133 -5.54 -2.80 -11.59
CA MET A 133 -4.37 -3.61 -11.93
C MET A 133 -4.69 -4.68 -12.98
N ALA A 134 -5.83 -5.36 -12.83
CA ALA A 134 -6.32 -6.34 -13.80
C ALA A 134 -6.61 -5.69 -15.17
N TRP A 135 -7.22 -4.51 -15.16
CA TRP A 135 -7.47 -3.72 -16.37
C TRP A 135 -6.15 -3.34 -17.07
N GLY A 136 -5.16 -2.86 -16.32
CA GLY A 136 -3.85 -2.50 -16.85
C GLY A 136 -3.16 -3.68 -17.53
N ARG A 137 -3.15 -4.85 -16.89
CA ARG A 137 -2.60 -6.09 -17.48
C ARG A 137 -3.31 -6.54 -18.74
N THR A 138 -4.63 -6.38 -18.82
CA THR A 138 -5.43 -6.79 -19.97
C THR A 138 -5.23 -5.84 -21.15
N ASN A 139 -5.17 -4.54 -20.89
CA ASN A 139 -5.15 -3.52 -21.94
C ASN A 139 -3.73 -3.11 -22.36
N TRP A 140 -2.74 -3.39 -21.53
CA TRP A 140 -1.32 -3.13 -21.80
C TRP A 140 -0.48 -4.40 -21.63
N PRO A 141 -0.73 -5.44 -22.45
CA PRO A 141 0.04 -6.67 -22.36
C PRO A 141 1.52 -6.39 -22.67
N LEU A 142 2.39 -7.20 -22.08
CA LEU A 142 3.84 -7.17 -22.27
C LEU A 142 4.21 -7.53 -23.70
#